data_a5978ad0fb3680fcf1b848bc9739e54f
#
_entry.id   a5978ad0fb3680fcf1b848bc9739e54f
#
_cell.length_a   1.000
_cell.length_b   1.000
_cell.length_c   1.000
_cell.angle_alpha   90.00
_cell.angle_beta   90.00
_cell.angle_gamma   90.00
#
_symmetry.space_group_name_H-M   'P 1'
#
loop_
_entity.id
_entity.type
_entity.pdbx_description
1 polymer ?
#
loop_
_entity_poly.entity_id
_entity_poly.type
_entity_poly.pdbx_seq_one_letter_code
_entity_poly.pdbx_strand_id
1 'polypeptide(L)'
;MSLRHPLLVLAAALLALPFAMRAIGLTEGLATEIALFALVGLAYNLLLGYTGLLSFGHGLFFGVAAYATALSQLHWFKGSFVEPLVFAVAFSAALGLVVGFLVLRRRGVYFSLLTLAFTALTFTVVFRWTNFTGGESGLRGITRPALVGLDLNNQFVFYYVAAAIVLGAAWLTWRLVNSPFGSVLMAIRENEQRAGFAGYPVRRYKLVAFVISATLTGLAGSLFAFLKFIVSADLVHVTFSGELVAMTVIGGARSFLGPTLGALFYILSRELLSSYTVAWLFWFGLLFMAFILFSPWGLMGLGERLLAPFRKSAE
;
A
#
# COMPACT_ATOMS: atom_id res chain seq x y z
N MET A 1 -8.35 1.91 -26.49
CA MET A 1 -7.23 0.98 -26.21
C MET A 1 -7.68 0.11 -25.03
N SER A 2 -8.13 -1.13 -25.26
CA SER A 2 -8.42 -2.03 -24.15
C SER A 2 -7.11 -2.26 -23.42
N LEU A 3 -7.03 -1.95 -22.13
CA LEU A 3 -5.88 -2.26 -21.26
C LEU A 3 -5.79 -3.78 -21.11
N ARG A 4 -5.47 -4.48 -22.23
CA ARG A 4 -5.41 -5.95 -22.28
C ARG A 4 -4.36 -6.52 -21.33
N HIS A 5 -3.38 -5.70 -20.92
CA HIS A 5 -2.33 -6.09 -20.00
C HIS A 5 -2.00 -4.96 -19.01
N PRO A 6 -2.78 -4.79 -17.92
CA PRO A 6 -2.54 -3.73 -16.93
C PRO A 6 -1.13 -3.81 -16.32
N LEU A 7 -0.56 -5.01 -16.25
CA LEU A 7 0.81 -5.23 -15.78
C LEU A 7 1.86 -4.64 -16.73
N LEU A 8 1.64 -4.64 -18.04
CA LEU A 8 2.58 -4.01 -18.99
C LEU A 8 2.57 -2.50 -18.84
N VAL A 9 1.39 -1.90 -18.61
CA VAL A 9 1.27 -0.46 -18.35
C VAL A 9 1.99 -0.12 -17.04
N LEU A 10 1.79 -0.92 -15.98
CA LEU A 10 2.48 -0.73 -14.71
C LEU A 10 3.99 -0.88 -14.87
N ALA A 11 4.45 -1.91 -15.58
CA ALA A 11 5.87 -2.13 -15.82
C ALA A 11 6.50 -0.97 -16.61
N ALA A 12 5.86 -0.51 -17.67
CA ALA A 12 6.31 0.65 -18.44
C ALA A 12 6.35 1.93 -17.59
N ALA A 13 5.32 2.15 -16.77
CA ALA A 13 5.25 3.28 -15.84
C ALA A 13 6.39 3.22 -14.81
N LEU A 14 6.63 2.06 -14.19
CA LEU A 14 7.74 1.87 -13.24
C LEU A 14 9.10 2.03 -13.90
N LEU A 15 9.29 1.58 -15.14
CA LEU A 15 10.55 1.78 -15.86
C LEU A 15 10.82 3.26 -16.19
N ALA A 16 9.78 4.01 -16.56
CA ALA A 16 9.88 5.42 -16.93
C ALA A 16 9.93 6.37 -15.72
N LEU A 17 9.41 5.96 -14.56
CA LEU A 17 9.17 6.83 -13.40
C LEU A 17 10.44 7.56 -12.91
N PRO A 18 11.62 6.94 -12.74
CA PRO A 18 12.81 7.64 -12.26
C PRO A 18 13.27 8.71 -13.25
N PHE A 19 13.16 8.46 -14.55
CA PHE A 19 13.50 9.45 -15.58
C PHE A 19 12.51 10.61 -15.59
N ALA A 20 11.23 10.33 -15.44
CA ALA A 20 10.20 11.35 -15.34
C ALA A 20 10.40 12.24 -14.09
N MET A 21 10.71 11.63 -12.92
CA MET A 21 10.99 12.40 -11.71
C MET A 21 12.23 13.27 -11.85
N ARG A 22 13.30 12.74 -12.44
CA ARG A 22 14.52 13.50 -12.71
C ARG A 22 14.28 14.67 -13.69
N ALA A 23 13.45 14.47 -14.70
CA ALA A 23 13.11 15.52 -15.68
C ALA A 23 12.36 16.71 -15.04
N ILE A 24 11.61 16.47 -13.94
CA ILE A 24 10.88 17.49 -13.19
C ILE A 24 11.72 18.06 -12.01
N GLY A 25 12.98 17.61 -11.87
CA GLY A 25 13.87 18.07 -10.79
C GLY A 25 13.62 17.40 -9.43
N LEU A 26 12.84 16.29 -9.40
CA LEU A 26 12.56 15.53 -8.19
C LEU A 26 13.56 14.37 -8.01
N THR A 27 13.67 13.89 -6.76
CA THR A 27 14.65 12.86 -6.39
C THR A 27 14.20 11.44 -6.80
N GLU A 28 15.16 10.57 -7.06
CA GLU A 28 14.93 9.15 -7.32
C GLU A 28 14.32 8.40 -6.11
N GLY A 29 14.61 8.91 -4.91
CA GLY A 29 13.98 8.41 -3.69
C GLY A 29 12.47 8.57 -3.69
N LEU A 30 11.96 9.67 -4.29
CA LEU A 30 10.52 9.91 -4.45
C LEU A 30 9.91 8.92 -5.44
N ALA A 31 10.61 8.56 -6.52
CA ALA A 31 10.16 7.52 -7.44
C ALA A 31 10.00 6.16 -6.72
N THR A 32 10.96 5.82 -5.85
CA THR A 32 10.87 4.59 -5.04
C THR A 32 9.66 4.66 -4.09
N GLU A 33 9.45 5.78 -3.43
CA GLU A 33 8.31 5.98 -2.54
C GLU A 33 6.98 5.80 -3.28
N ILE A 34 6.83 6.39 -4.47
CA ILE A 34 5.65 6.22 -5.33
C ILE A 34 5.43 4.74 -5.67
N ALA A 35 6.47 4.00 -6.04
CA ALA A 35 6.36 2.57 -6.34
C ALA A 35 5.91 1.75 -5.13
N LEU A 36 6.44 2.03 -3.93
CA LEU A 36 6.04 1.36 -2.69
C LEU A 36 4.60 1.67 -2.29
N PHE A 37 4.19 2.94 -2.38
CA PHE A 37 2.81 3.33 -2.09
C PHE A 37 1.83 2.79 -3.16
N ALA A 38 2.26 2.64 -4.41
CA ALA A 38 1.48 1.95 -5.43
C ALA A 38 1.21 0.49 -5.03
N LEU A 39 2.20 -0.22 -4.47
CA LEU A 39 2.02 -1.57 -3.93
C LEU A 39 1.04 -1.57 -2.74
N VAL A 40 1.17 -0.62 -1.81
CA VAL A 40 0.21 -0.49 -0.69
C VAL A 40 -1.20 -0.24 -1.21
N GLY A 41 -1.35 0.62 -2.22
CA GLY A 41 -2.63 0.88 -2.87
C GLY A 41 -3.25 -0.38 -3.50
N LEU A 42 -2.44 -1.20 -4.20
CA LEU A 42 -2.89 -2.48 -4.75
C LEU A 42 -3.29 -3.47 -3.64
N ALA A 43 -2.49 -3.56 -2.57
CA ALA A 43 -2.76 -4.40 -1.41
C ALA A 43 -4.07 -3.98 -0.71
N TYR A 44 -4.25 -2.68 -0.52
CA TYR A 44 -5.46 -2.12 0.08
C TYR A 44 -6.70 -2.33 -0.81
N ASN A 45 -6.53 -2.21 -2.12
CA ASN A 45 -7.60 -2.42 -3.09
C ASN A 45 -8.15 -3.85 -3.08
N LEU A 46 -7.34 -4.83 -2.72
CA LEU A 46 -7.81 -6.20 -2.53
C LEU A 46 -8.92 -6.27 -1.46
N LEU A 47 -8.82 -5.46 -0.41
CA LEU A 47 -9.85 -5.38 0.63
C LEU A 47 -10.98 -4.41 0.25
N LEU A 48 -10.67 -3.17 -0.08
CA LEU A 48 -11.67 -2.16 -0.36
C LEU A 48 -12.35 -2.41 -1.70
N GLY A 49 -11.55 -2.61 -2.74
CA GLY A 49 -12.04 -2.72 -4.12
C GLY A 49 -12.69 -4.06 -4.43
N TYR A 50 -12.10 -5.16 -4.02
CA TYR A 50 -12.58 -6.50 -4.36
C TYR A 50 -13.42 -7.17 -3.28
N THR A 51 -13.21 -6.85 -2.01
CA THR A 51 -13.93 -7.49 -0.89
C THR A 51 -14.97 -6.59 -0.23
N GLY A 52 -14.89 -5.25 -0.46
CA GLY A 52 -15.79 -4.27 0.15
C GLY A 52 -15.51 -3.99 1.62
N LEU A 53 -14.27 -4.27 2.10
CA LEU A 53 -13.86 -4.07 3.48
C LEU A 53 -13.05 -2.78 3.61
N LEU A 54 -13.61 -1.76 4.26
CA LEU A 54 -12.91 -0.53 4.60
C LEU A 54 -12.09 -0.73 5.88
N SER A 55 -10.77 -0.78 5.76
CA SER A 55 -9.85 -1.00 6.89
C SER A 55 -9.01 0.24 7.18
N PHE A 56 -8.97 0.67 8.42
CA PHE A 56 -8.03 1.69 8.92
C PHE A 56 -6.80 1.06 9.60
N GLY A 57 -6.51 -0.21 9.26
CA GLY A 57 -5.45 -1.00 9.87
C GLY A 57 -4.16 -1.12 9.05
N HIS A 58 -4.10 -0.57 7.83
CA HIS A 58 -2.97 -0.82 6.94
C HIS A 58 -1.68 -0.11 7.38
N GLY A 59 -1.78 1.05 8.05
CA GLY A 59 -0.63 1.69 8.68
C GLY A 59 0.03 0.81 9.74
N LEU A 60 -0.76 0.03 10.49
CA LEU A 60 -0.23 -0.96 11.42
C LEU A 60 0.69 -1.98 10.72
N PHE A 61 0.23 -2.60 9.62
CA PHE A 61 1.03 -3.60 8.91
C PHE A 61 2.26 -3.00 8.23
N PHE A 62 2.12 -1.81 7.65
CA PHE A 62 3.22 -1.07 7.05
C PHE A 62 4.30 -0.73 8.08
N GLY A 63 3.90 -0.06 9.16
CA GLY A 63 4.83 0.39 10.19
C GLY A 63 5.45 -0.75 10.97
N VAL A 64 4.66 -1.75 11.39
CA VAL A 64 5.20 -2.92 12.11
C VAL A 64 6.19 -3.70 11.26
N ALA A 65 5.95 -3.87 9.95
CA ALA A 65 6.92 -4.50 9.07
C ALA A 65 8.20 -3.66 8.91
N ALA A 66 8.09 -2.32 8.84
CA ALA A 66 9.23 -1.43 8.85
C ALA A 66 10.06 -1.60 10.13
N TYR A 67 9.41 -1.63 11.30
CA TYR A 67 10.07 -1.88 12.58
C TYR A 67 10.69 -3.29 12.66
N ALA A 68 9.98 -4.31 12.19
CA ALA A 68 10.50 -5.68 12.15
C ALA A 68 11.76 -5.78 11.27
N THR A 69 11.79 -5.07 10.15
CA THR A 69 12.99 -4.97 9.29
C THR A 69 14.14 -4.31 10.03
N ALA A 70 13.90 -3.13 10.63
CA ALA A 70 14.91 -2.39 11.35
C ALA A 70 15.50 -3.21 12.51
N LEU A 71 14.64 -3.76 13.37
CA LEU A 71 15.04 -4.53 14.54
C LEU A 71 15.77 -5.82 14.15
N SER A 72 15.28 -6.55 13.17
CA SER A 72 15.91 -7.78 12.72
C SER A 72 17.28 -7.53 12.08
N GLN A 73 17.43 -6.44 11.31
CA GLN A 73 18.72 -6.07 10.76
C GLN A 73 19.73 -5.63 11.83
N LEU A 74 19.28 -4.83 12.79
CA LEU A 74 20.18 -4.31 13.85
C LEU A 74 20.66 -5.40 14.80
N HIS A 75 19.81 -6.41 15.11
CA HIS A 75 20.13 -7.38 16.16
C HIS A 75 20.56 -8.75 15.61
N TRP A 76 19.92 -9.25 14.53
CA TRP A 76 20.08 -10.63 14.09
C TRP A 76 20.76 -10.77 12.73
N PHE A 77 20.39 -9.94 11.75
CA PHE A 77 20.81 -10.09 10.35
C PHE A 77 21.66 -8.90 9.89
N LYS A 78 22.71 -8.57 10.66
CA LYS A 78 23.61 -7.45 10.36
C LYS A 78 24.23 -7.61 8.98
N GLY A 79 24.15 -6.56 8.16
CA GLY A 79 24.78 -6.59 6.83
C GLY A 79 24.02 -7.41 5.78
N SER A 80 22.76 -7.77 6.04
CA SER A 80 21.90 -8.45 5.08
C SER A 80 20.70 -7.62 4.66
N PHE A 81 20.22 -7.84 3.44
CA PHE A 81 19.02 -7.21 2.90
C PHE A 81 17.82 -8.18 2.88
N VAL A 82 18.07 -9.44 2.48
CA VAL A 82 17.00 -10.41 2.20
C VAL A 82 16.37 -10.95 3.48
N GLU A 83 17.17 -11.33 4.46
CA GLU A 83 16.66 -11.98 5.68
C GLU A 83 15.77 -11.04 6.50
N PRO A 84 16.13 -9.74 6.74
CA PRO A 84 15.23 -8.80 7.40
C PRO A 84 13.93 -8.57 6.63
N LEU A 85 14.01 -8.53 5.28
CA LEU A 85 12.83 -8.40 4.41
C LEU A 85 11.89 -9.60 4.59
N VAL A 86 12.41 -10.81 4.47
CA VAL A 86 11.62 -12.05 4.60
C VAL A 86 11.02 -12.17 6.00
N PHE A 87 11.81 -11.87 7.03
CA PHE A 87 11.35 -11.87 8.42
C PHE A 87 10.18 -10.90 8.62
N ALA A 88 10.30 -9.67 8.14
CA ALA A 88 9.26 -8.64 8.28
C ALA A 88 7.98 -9.01 7.53
N VAL A 89 8.10 -9.58 6.33
CA VAL A 89 6.96 -10.05 5.53
C VAL A 89 6.25 -11.21 6.23
N ALA A 90 6.99 -12.19 6.76
CA ALA A 90 6.43 -13.30 7.50
C ALA A 90 5.76 -12.83 8.81
N PHE A 91 6.38 -11.88 9.51
CA PHE A 91 5.83 -11.28 10.72
C PHE A 91 4.52 -10.51 10.42
N SER A 92 4.48 -9.73 9.33
CA SER A 92 3.28 -9.03 8.89
C SER A 92 2.15 -10.00 8.50
N ALA A 93 2.48 -11.13 7.85
CA ALA A 93 1.51 -12.18 7.53
C ALA A 93 0.93 -12.81 8.80
N ALA A 94 1.77 -13.16 9.77
CA ALA A 94 1.34 -13.72 11.06
C ALA A 94 0.47 -12.73 11.84
N LEU A 95 0.89 -11.45 11.90
CA LEU A 95 0.10 -10.40 12.55
C LEU A 95 -1.23 -10.18 11.81
N GLY A 96 -1.21 -10.19 10.47
CA GLY A 96 -2.40 -10.12 9.64
C GLY A 96 -3.38 -11.26 9.91
N LEU A 97 -2.88 -12.47 10.14
CA LEU A 97 -3.70 -13.62 10.52
C LEU A 97 -4.36 -13.42 11.90
N VAL A 98 -3.60 -12.99 12.90
CA VAL A 98 -4.09 -12.77 14.27
C VAL A 98 -5.12 -11.64 14.28
N VAL A 99 -4.76 -10.47 13.76
CA VAL A 99 -5.67 -9.30 13.72
C VAL A 99 -6.88 -9.61 12.86
N GLY A 100 -6.69 -10.20 11.66
CA GLY A 100 -7.79 -10.56 10.75
C GLY A 100 -8.77 -11.55 11.40
N PHE A 101 -8.27 -12.56 12.11
CA PHE A 101 -9.12 -13.51 12.83
C PHE A 101 -10.02 -12.82 13.88
N LEU A 102 -9.49 -11.80 14.56
CA LEU A 102 -10.22 -11.04 15.57
C LEU A 102 -11.22 -10.06 14.96
N VAL A 103 -10.78 -9.22 14.00
CA VAL A 103 -11.60 -8.13 13.46
C VAL A 103 -12.70 -8.62 12.52
N LEU A 104 -12.48 -9.72 11.79
CA LEU A 104 -13.48 -10.30 10.86
C LEU A 104 -14.63 -11.03 11.57
N ARG A 105 -14.66 -11.04 12.90
CA ARG A 105 -15.84 -11.43 13.69
C ARG A 105 -16.96 -10.39 13.59
N ARG A 106 -16.63 -9.16 13.23
CA ARG A 106 -17.57 -8.04 13.07
C ARG A 106 -17.66 -7.63 11.60
N ARG A 107 -18.74 -6.93 11.25
CA ARG A 107 -19.07 -6.53 9.87
C ARG A 107 -19.27 -5.02 9.78
N GLY A 108 -19.18 -4.47 8.56
CA GLY A 108 -19.45 -3.07 8.27
C GLY A 108 -18.58 -2.11 9.07
N VAL A 109 -19.19 -1.09 9.65
CA VAL A 109 -18.50 -0.03 10.40
C VAL A 109 -17.73 -0.57 11.62
N TYR A 110 -18.24 -1.60 12.29
CA TYR A 110 -17.54 -2.21 13.43
C TYR A 110 -16.21 -2.85 13.05
N PHE A 111 -16.10 -3.42 11.85
CA PHE A 111 -14.83 -3.91 11.32
C PHE A 111 -13.83 -2.75 11.16
N SER A 112 -14.26 -1.64 10.55
CA SER A 112 -13.40 -0.46 10.34
C SER A 112 -12.92 0.15 11.66
N LEU A 113 -13.82 0.28 12.65
CA LEU A 113 -13.49 0.78 13.99
C LEU A 113 -12.52 -0.14 14.74
N LEU A 114 -12.68 -1.47 14.62
CA LEU A 114 -11.76 -2.40 15.24
C LEU A 114 -10.36 -2.32 14.61
N THR A 115 -10.26 -2.21 13.27
CA THR A 115 -8.95 -2.05 12.62
C THR A 115 -8.28 -0.74 13.02
N LEU A 116 -9.05 0.33 13.19
CA LEU A 116 -8.57 1.61 13.71
C LEU A 116 -8.07 1.47 15.16
N ALA A 117 -8.83 0.77 16.02
CA ALA A 117 -8.41 0.54 17.41
C ALA A 117 -7.12 -0.26 17.51
N PHE A 118 -6.92 -1.29 16.66
CA PHE A 118 -5.66 -2.02 16.59
C PHE A 118 -4.49 -1.13 16.14
N THR A 119 -4.72 -0.23 15.18
CA THR A 119 -3.70 0.75 14.76
C THR A 119 -3.32 1.68 15.91
N ALA A 120 -4.30 2.25 16.62
CA ALA A 120 -4.06 3.13 17.75
C ALA A 120 -3.36 2.41 18.93
N LEU A 121 -3.73 1.16 19.19
CA LEU A 121 -3.06 0.31 20.19
C LEU A 121 -1.60 0.08 19.81
N THR A 122 -1.34 -0.30 18.56
CA THR A 122 0.03 -0.55 18.08
C THR A 122 0.87 0.71 18.10
N PHE A 123 0.30 1.86 17.69
CA PHE A 123 0.97 3.15 17.83
C PHE A 123 1.37 3.42 19.27
N THR A 124 0.46 3.21 20.22
CA THR A 124 0.74 3.45 21.65
C THR A 124 1.86 2.53 22.16
N VAL A 125 1.87 1.25 21.75
CA VAL A 125 2.93 0.31 22.11
C VAL A 125 4.27 0.77 21.52
N VAL A 126 4.31 1.06 20.22
CA VAL A 126 5.52 1.49 19.53
C VAL A 126 6.06 2.80 20.13
N PHE A 127 5.20 3.76 20.38
CA PHE A 127 5.59 5.08 20.88
C PHE A 127 6.12 5.03 22.32
N ARG A 128 5.49 4.19 23.18
CA ARG A 128 5.86 4.10 24.61
C ARG A 128 7.03 3.16 24.91
N TRP A 129 7.32 2.21 24.03
CA TRP A 129 8.38 1.22 24.25
C TRP A 129 9.75 1.74 23.76
N THR A 130 10.17 2.86 24.33
CA THR A 130 11.36 3.63 23.90
C THR A 130 12.64 2.79 23.81
N ASN A 131 12.86 1.86 24.74
CA ASN A 131 14.07 1.03 24.79
C ASN A 131 14.17 0.02 23.61
N PHE A 132 13.05 -0.31 22.99
CA PHE A 132 12.99 -1.30 21.91
C PHE A 132 12.74 -0.69 20.53
N THR A 133 11.83 0.28 20.47
CA THR A 133 11.40 0.90 19.21
C THR A 133 12.02 2.28 18.97
N GLY A 134 12.76 2.82 19.94
CA GLY A 134 13.26 4.21 19.91
C GLY A 134 12.16 5.27 20.20
N GLY A 135 10.90 4.86 20.39
CA GLY A 135 9.79 5.76 20.71
C GLY A 135 9.62 6.89 19.69
N GLU A 136 9.59 8.14 20.15
CA GLU A 136 9.44 9.34 19.30
C GLU A 136 10.63 9.52 18.34
N SER A 137 11.87 9.21 18.80
CA SER A 137 13.08 9.37 17.97
C SER A 137 13.17 8.36 16.84
N GLY A 138 12.40 7.27 16.90
CA GLY A 138 12.43 6.17 15.95
C GLY A 138 13.73 5.35 15.97
N LEU A 139 13.80 4.33 15.13
CA LEU A 139 14.98 3.49 14.94
C LEU A 139 15.80 3.98 13.75
N ARG A 140 17.10 4.14 13.98
CA ARG A 140 18.11 4.53 12.99
C ARG A 140 19.17 3.45 12.85
N GLY A 141 20.05 3.58 11.85
CA GLY A 141 21.16 2.65 11.64
C GLY A 141 20.83 1.51 10.69
N ILE A 142 19.68 1.59 10.00
CA ILE A 142 19.35 0.69 8.89
C ILE A 142 20.35 0.95 7.77
N THR A 143 20.86 -0.13 7.16
CA THR A 143 21.82 -0.05 6.04
C THR A 143 21.28 -0.79 4.84
N ARG A 144 21.78 -0.45 3.65
CA ARG A 144 21.51 -1.18 2.41
C ARG A 144 22.74 -1.98 2.00
N PRO A 145 22.91 -3.21 2.49
CA PRO A 145 24.03 -4.04 2.08
C PRO A 145 23.91 -4.42 0.60
N ALA A 146 25.04 -4.74 -0.02
CA ALA A 146 25.06 -5.19 -1.40
C ALA A 146 24.26 -6.50 -1.57
N LEU A 147 23.47 -6.58 -2.64
CA LEU A 147 22.70 -7.76 -3.01
C LEU A 147 23.33 -8.40 -4.25
N VAL A 148 23.92 -9.60 -4.10
CA VAL A 148 24.52 -10.35 -5.24
C VAL A 148 25.42 -9.48 -6.11
N GLY A 149 26.28 -8.65 -5.49
CA GLY A 149 27.19 -7.74 -6.18
C GLY A 149 26.58 -6.41 -6.66
N LEU A 150 25.28 -6.19 -6.45
CA LEU A 150 24.62 -4.91 -6.72
C LEU A 150 24.73 -4.00 -5.48
N ASP A 151 25.28 -2.80 -5.67
CA ASP A 151 25.35 -1.79 -4.61
C ASP A 151 23.98 -1.11 -4.42
N LEU A 152 23.27 -1.50 -3.37
CA LEU A 152 21.95 -0.93 -3.05
C LEU A 152 22.03 0.49 -2.45
N ASN A 153 23.22 1.00 -2.13
CA ASN A 153 23.38 2.40 -1.72
C ASN A 153 23.14 3.35 -2.90
N ASN A 154 23.39 2.89 -4.12
CA ASN A 154 23.00 3.61 -5.32
C ASN A 154 21.47 3.64 -5.42
N GLN A 155 20.88 4.85 -5.41
CA GLN A 155 19.43 5.04 -5.43
C GLN A 155 18.76 4.47 -6.67
N PHE A 156 19.41 4.52 -7.83
CA PHE A 156 18.91 3.91 -9.06
C PHE A 156 18.83 2.39 -8.96
N VAL A 157 19.88 1.75 -8.46
CA VAL A 157 19.92 0.30 -8.29
C VAL A 157 18.86 -0.13 -7.30
N PHE A 158 18.75 0.56 -6.16
CA PHE A 158 17.72 0.27 -5.16
C PHE A 158 16.30 0.45 -5.72
N TYR A 159 16.08 1.52 -6.52
CA TYR A 159 14.80 1.73 -7.17
C TYR A 159 14.40 0.54 -8.04
N TYR A 160 15.28 0.06 -8.93
CA TYR A 160 14.92 -1.04 -9.82
C TYR A 160 14.74 -2.37 -9.10
N VAL A 161 15.49 -2.62 -8.04
CA VAL A 161 15.27 -3.79 -7.17
C VAL A 161 13.89 -3.69 -6.49
N ALA A 162 13.56 -2.54 -5.91
CA ALA A 162 12.24 -2.30 -5.31
C ALA A 162 11.11 -2.40 -6.35
N ALA A 163 11.29 -1.79 -7.54
CA ALA A 163 10.32 -1.86 -8.63
C ALA A 163 10.09 -3.28 -9.14
N ALA A 164 11.14 -4.11 -9.22
CA ALA A 164 11.02 -5.52 -9.58
C ALA A 164 10.20 -6.31 -8.54
N ILE A 165 10.44 -6.07 -7.25
CA ILE A 165 9.67 -6.68 -6.16
C ILE A 165 8.20 -6.21 -6.22
N VAL A 166 7.96 -4.91 -6.41
CA VAL A 166 6.61 -4.32 -6.55
C VAL A 166 5.89 -4.92 -7.76
N LEU A 167 6.57 -5.06 -8.90
CA LEU A 167 5.98 -5.65 -10.09
C LEU A 167 5.64 -7.13 -9.90
N GLY A 168 6.50 -7.90 -9.22
CA GLY A 168 6.24 -9.29 -8.85
C GLY A 168 5.02 -9.41 -7.92
N ALA A 169 4.92 -8.55 -6.92
CA ALA A 169 3.78 -8.50 -6.00
C ALA A 169 2.48 -8.06 -6.72
N ALA A 170 2.57 -7.09 -7.64
CA ALA A 170 1.45 -6.67 -8.48
C ALA A 170 0.98 -7.79 -9.41
N TRP A 171 1.91 -8.56 -9.99
CA TRP A 171 1.59 -9.74 -10.81
C TRP A 171 0.85 -10.81 -10.00
N LEU A 172 1.33 -11.11 -8.78
CA LEU A 172 0.64 -12.05 -7.88
C LEU A 172 -0.78 -11.56 -7.55
N THR A 173 -0.92 -10.27 -7.22
CA THR A 173 -2.22 -9.65 -6.91
C THR A 173 -3.16 -9.70 -8.13
N TRP A 174 -2.64 -9.39 -9.32
CA TRP A 174 -3.41 -9.44 -10.56
C TRP A 174 -3.90 -10.86 -10.87
N ARG A 175 -3.02 -11.86 -10.72
CA ARG A 175 -3.36 -13.27 -10.89
C ARG A 175 -4.42 -13.73 -9.89
N LEU A 176 -4.28 -13.31 -8.63
CA LEU A 176 -5.23 -13.62 -7.55
C LEU A 176 -6.63 -13.04 -7.85
N VAL A 177 -6.69 -11.78 -8.26
CA VAL A 177 -7.94 -11.08 -8.55
C VAL A 177 -8.67 -11.69 -9.76
N ASN A 178 -7.93 -12.17 -10.76
CA ASN A 178 -8.49 -12.82 -11.96
C ASN A 178 -8.68 -14.34 -11.81
N SER A 179 -8.50 -14.88 -10.61
CA SER A 179 -8.75 -16.28 -10.27
C SER A 179 -10.19 -16.49 -9.76
N PRO A 180 -10.65 -17.76 -9.62
CA PRO A 180 -11.92 -18.05 -8.95
C PRO A 180 -12.04 -17.44 -7.55
N PHE A 181 -10.90 -17.32 -6.83
CA PHE A 181 -10.86 -16.64 -5.54
C PHE A 181 -11.29 -15.16 -5.63
N GLY A 182 -10.78 -14.43 -6.62
CA GLY A 182 -11.16 -13.03 -6.85
C GLY A 182 -12.64 -12.87 -7.21
N SER A 183 -13.18 -13.78 -8.02
CA SER A 183 -14.62 -13.78 -8.36
C SER A 183 -15.50 -13.97 -7.13
N VAL A 184 -15.10 -14.85 -6.19
CA VAL A 184 -15.82 -15.03 -4.92
C VAL A 184 -15.70 -13.78 -4.03
N LEU A 185 -14.55 -13.10 -4.00
CA LEU A 185 -14.43 -11.84 -3.27
C LEU A 185 -15.38 -10.76 -3.80
N MET A 186 -15.50 -10.64 -5.12
CA MET A 186 -16.45 -9.71 -5.74
C MET A 186 -17.90 -10.08 -5.42
N ALA A 187 -18.27 -11.36 -5.45
CA ALA A 187 -19.59 -11.82 -5.04
C ALA A 187 -19.87 -11.48 -3.55
N ILE A 188 -18.90 -11.64 -2.66
CA ILE A 188 -19.00 -11.25 -1.24
C ILE A 188 -19.20 -9.74 -1.10
N ARG A 189 -18.48 -8.93 -1.89
CA ARG A 189 -18.63 -7.48 -1.90
C ARG A 189 -20.02 -7.04 -2.32
N GLU A 190 -20.60 -7.67 -3.34
CA GLU A 190 -21.94 -7.33 -3.80
C GLU A 190 -23.02 -7.72 -2.80
N ASN A 191 -22.96 -8.95 -2.29
CA ASN A 191 -23.90 -9.42 -1.28
C ASN A 191 -23.33 -10.59 -0.49
N GLU A 192 -22.86 -10.29 0.73
CA GLU A 192 -22.23 -11.26 1.64
C GLU A 192 -23.19 -12.41 2.04
N GLN A 193 -24.49 -12.11 2.24
CA GLN A 193 -25.47 -13.11 2.63
C GLN A 193 -25.76 -14.07 1.47
N ARG A 194 -25.89 -13.54 0.26
CA ARG A 194 -26.11 -14.35 -0.94
C ARG A 194 -24.94 -15.28 -1.21
N ALA A 195 -23.70 -14.80 -1.07
CA ALA A 195 -22.50 -15.63 -1.18
C ALA A 195 -22.49 -16.76 -0.15
N GLY A 196 -22.92 -16.46 1.10
CA GLY A 196 -23.06 -17.47 2.15
C GLY A 196 -24.12 -18.53 1.85
N PHE A 197 -25.28 -18.14 1.33
CA PHE A 197 -26.33 -19.07 0.91
C PHE A 197 -25.91 -19.95 -0.28
N ALA A 198 -25.04 -19.45 -1.13
CA ALA A 198 -24.43 -20.24 -2.22
C ALA A 198 -23.35 -21.25 -1.72
N GLY A 199 -23.13 -21.36 -0.40
CA GLY A 199 -22.24 -22.34 0.21
C GLY A 199 -20.78 -21.87 0.37
N TYR A 200 -20.43 -20.63 0.03
CA TYR A 200 -19.06 -20.15 0.20
C TYR A 200 -18.74 -19.83 1.67
N PRO A 201 -17.60 -20.29 2.20
CA PRO A 201 -17.14 -19.96 3.57
C PRO A 201 -16.60 -18.53 3.62
N VAL A 202 -17.50 -17.54 3.59
CA VAL A 202 -17.23 -16.10 3.43
C VAL A 202 -16.13 -15.61 4.36
N ARG A 203 -16.17 -16.03 5.64
CA ARG A 203 -15.18 -15.60 6.64
C ARG A 203 -13.76 -16.04 6.28
N ARG A 204 -13.59 -17.25 5.72
CA ARG A 204 -12.28 -17.76 5.30
C ARG A 204 -11.74 -16.97 4.11
N TYR A 205 -12.59 -16.68 3.11
CA TYR A 205 -12.20 -15.85 1.97
C TYR A 205 -11.76 -14.45 2.38
N LYS A 206 -12.53 -13.80 3.27
CA LYS A 206 -12.17 -12.50 3.83
C LYS A 206 -10.86 -12.54 4.62
N LEU A 207 -10.63 -13.59 5.43
CA LEU A 207 -9.40 -13.75 6.20
C LEU A 207 -8.18 -13.90 5.28
N VAL A 208 -8.26 -14.74 4.26
CA VAL A 208 -7.18 -14.93 3.29
C VAL A 208 -6.89 -13.62 2.55
N ALA A 209 -7.91 -12.90 2.08
CA ALA A 209 -7.74 -11.60 1.45
C ALA A 209 -7.08 -10.58 2.39
N PHE A 210 -7.48 -10.57 3.68
CA PHE A 210 -6.92 -9.68 4.69
C PHE A 210 -5.45 -9.98 4.96
N VAL A 211 -5.08 -11.26 5.11
CA VAL A 211 -3.69 -11.69 5.34
C VAL A 211 -2.81 -11.33 4.13
N ILE A 212 -3.28 -11.61 2.91
CA ILE A 212 -2.52 -11.25 1.70
C ILE A 212 -2.32 -9.73 1.62
N SER A 213 -3.37 -8.96 1.86
CA SER A 213 -3.29 -7.49 1.87
C SER A 213 -2.32 -6.98 2.94
N ALA A 214 -2.37 -7.52 4.17
CA ALA A 214 -1.44 -7.20 5.24
C ALA A 214 0.01 -7.54 4.88
N THR A 215 0.24 -8.71 4.27
CA THR A 215 1.56 -9.19 3.83
C THR A 215 2.16 -8.27 2.76
N LEU A 216 1.39 -7.90 1.75
CA LEU A 216 1.83 -7.00 0.68
C LEU A 216 2.10 -5.58 1.21
N THR A 217 1.27 -5.11 2.14
CA THR A 217 1.50 -3.83 2.83
C THR A 217 2.76 -3.89 3.68
N GLY A 218 3.00 -5.00 4.37
CA GLY A 218 4.22 -5.22 5.14
C GLY A 218 5.47 -5.30 4.26
N LEU A 219 5.38 -5.90 3.08
CA LEU A 219 6.46 -5.90 2.09
C LEU A 219 6.85 -4.47 1.68
N ALA A 220 5.87 -3.61 1.41
CA ALA A 220 6.12 -2.21 1.11
C ALA A 220 6.73 -1.45 2.31
N GLY A 221 6.24 -1.71 3.53
CA GLY A 221 6.78 -1.11 4.76
C GLY A 221 8.23 -1.53 5.03
N SER A 222 8.56 -2.79 4.78
CA SER A 222 9.93 -3.30 4.89
C SER A 222 10.88 -2.60 3.91
N LEU A 223 10.51 -2.48 2.64
CA LEU A 223 11.29 -1.75 1.64
C LEU A 223 11.39 -0.25 1.95
N PHE A 224 10.35 0.32 2.56
CA PHE A 224 10.34 1.72 2.98
C PHE A 224 11.36 2.00 4.10
N ALA A 225 11.56 1.06 5.04
CA ALA A 225 12.59 1.16 6.05
C ALA A 225 13.99 1.27 5.43
N PHE A 226 14.28 0.47 4.40
CA PHE A 226 15.53 0.58 3.64
C PHE A 226 15.60 1.88 2.83
N LEU A 227 14.48 2.42 2.34
CA LEU A 227 14.46 3.68 1.58
C LEU A 227 14.83 4.87 2.46
N LYS A 228 14.26 4.95 3.66
CA LYS A 228 14.40 6.13 4.54
C LYS A 228 15.56 6.03 5.55
N PHE A 229 16.14 4.85 5.78
CA PHE A 229 17.18 4.57 6.80
C PHE A 229 16.74 4.88 8.24
N ILE A 230 15.48 5.21 8.43
CA ILE A 230 14.84 5.50 9.72
C ILE A 230 13.42 4.98 9.71
N VAL A 231 12.98 4.47 10.86
CA VAL A 231 11.59 4.06 11.08
C VAL A 231 11.05 4.83 12.28
N SER A 232 10.01 5.63 12.07
CA SER A 232 9.33 6.41 13.11
C SER A 232 7.97 5.83 13.48
N ALA A 233 7.46 6.18 14.66
CA ALA A 233 6.14 5.77 15.11
C ALA A 233 5.01 6.31 14.22
N ASP A 234 5.24 7.39 13.47
CA ASP A 234 4.25 8.00 12.58
C ASP A 234 3.73 7.03 11.51
N LEU A 235 4.57 6.06 11.09
CA LEU A 235 4.18 5.02 10.12
C LEU A 235 3.06 4.10 10.62
N VAL A 236 2.85 4.05 11.94
CA VAL A 236 1.78 3.29 12.60
C VAL A 236 0.63 4.18 13.01
N HIS A 237 0.74 5.51 12.81
CA HIS A 237 -0.28 6.44 13.24
C HIS A 237 -1.58 6.29 12.43
N VAL A 238 -2.72 6.58 13.06
CA VAL A 238 -4.05 6.49 12.42
C VAL A 238 -4.16 7.41 11.20
N THR A 239 -3.53 8.59 11.24
CA THR A 239 -3.48 9.54 10.13
C THR A 239 -2.87 8.88 8.89
N PHE A 240 -1.75 8.17 9.04
CA PHE A 240 -1.12 7.44 7.94
C PHE A 240 -2.05 6.39 7.32
N SER A 241 -2.80 5.64 8.14
CA SER A 241 -3.84 4.73 7.62
C SER A 241 -4.93 5.47 6.83
N GLY A 242 -5.33 6.66 7.27
CA GLY A 242 -6.26 7.53 6.55
C GLY A 242 -5.75 7.98 5.19
N GLU A 243 -4.46 8.31 5.10
CA GLU A 243 -3.80 8.67 3.84
C GLU A 243 -3.80 7.52 2.84
N LEU A 244 -3.55 6.28 3.31
CA LEU A 244 -3.61 5.07 2.47
C LEU A 244 -5.03 4.82 1.92
N VAL A 245 -6.06 5.09 2.73
CA VAL A 245 -7.46 5.05 2.28
C VAL A 245 -7.70 6.11 1.22
N ALA A 246 -7.31 7.36 1.50
CA ALA A 246 -7.53 8.51 0.63
C ALA A 246 -6.90 8.28 -0.76
N MET A 247 -5.64 7.84 -0.82
CA MET A 247 -4.97 7.60 -2.10
C MET A 247 -5.67 6.50 -2.92
N THR A 248 -6.15 5.44 -2.27
CA THR A 248 -6.83 4.35 -2.97
C THR A 248 -8.18 4.79 -3.52
N VAL A 249 -8.92 5.59 -2.76
CA VAL A 249 -10.23 6.14 -3.17
C VAL A 249 -10.06 7.16 -4.30
N ILE A 250 -9.10 8.09 -4.19
CA ILE A 250 -8.78 9.07 -5.25
C ILE A 250 -8.41 8.34 -6.54
N GLY A 251 -7.57 7.33 -6.45
CA GLY A 251 -7.16 6.54 -7.62
C GLY A 251 -8.31 5.79 -8.29
N GLY A 252 -9.26 5.31 -7.50
CA GLY A 252 -10.43 4.55 -7.92
C GLY A 252 -10.33 3.07 -7.59
N ALA A 253 -10.95 2.66 -6.48
CA ALA A 253 -10.93 1.29 -5.95
C ALA A 253 -11.62 0.23 -6.83
N ARG A 254 -12.28 0.62 -7.93
CA ARG A 254 -12.95 -0.31 -8.87
C ARG A 254 -12.05 -0.82 -9.98
N SER A 255 -10.87 -0.23 -10.15
CA SER A 255 -9.91 -0.64 -11.16
C SER A 255 -8.63 -1.21 -10.53
N PHE A 256 -7.93 -2.08 -11.26
CA PHE A 256 -6.67 -2.63 -10.76
C PHE A 256 -5.60 -1.54 -10.66
N LEU A 257 -5.44 -0.69 -11.67
CA LEU A 257 -4.44 0.37 -11.72
C LEU A 257 -4.86 1.67 -11.02
N GLY A 258 -6.14 1.81 -10.63
CA GLY A 258 -6.59 3.02 -9.95
C GLY A 258 -5.74 3.41 -8.74
N PRO A 259 -5.55 2.51 -7.77
CA PRO A 259 -4.76 2.82 -6.58
C PRO A 259 -3.31 3.21 -6.87
N THR A 260 -2.71 2.71 -7.96
CA THR A 260 -1.35 3.11 -8.36
C THR A 260 -1.30 4.55 -8.84
N LEU A 261 -2.31 4.99 -9.59
CA LEU A 261 -2.49 6.40 -9.96
C LEU A 261 -2.79 7.27 -8.75
N GLY A 262 -3.58 6.75 -7.80
CA GLY A 262 -3.84 7.43 -6.54
C GLY A 262 -2.59 7.63 -5.69
N ALA A 263 -1.70 6.65 -5.64
CA ALA A 263 -0.42 6.76 -4.95
C ALA A 263 0.49 7.81 -5.60
N LEU A 264 0.60 7.81 -6.94
CA LEU A 264 1.32 8.82 -7.70
C LEU A 264 0.77 10.22 -7.39
N PHE A 265 -0.54 10.40 -7.51
CA PHE A 265 -1.20 11.66 -7.25
C PHE A 265 -1.00 12.15 -5.81
N TYR A 266 -1.16 11.24 -4.82
CA TYR A 266 -0.98 11.56 -3.41
C TYR A 266 0.44 12.05 -3.12
N ILE A 267 1.47 11.29 -3.53
CA ILE A 267 2.87 11.63 -3.26
C ILE A 267 3.26 12.95 -3.94
N LEU A 268 2.87 13.16 -5.20
CA LEU A 268 3.14 14.42 -5.90
C LEU A 268 2.41 15.60 -5.26
N SER A 269 1.14 15.43 -4.88
CA SER A 269 0.37 16.48 -4.19
C SER A 269 1.00 16.82 -2.84
N ARG A 270 1.45 15.81 -2.07
CA ARG A 270 2.15 16.01 -0.80
C ARG A 270 3.42 16.81 -1.00
N GLU A 271 4.26 16.44 -1.96
CA GLU A 271 5.52 17.11 -2.26
C GLU A 271 5.28 18.57 -2.68
N LEU A 272 4.36 18.80 -3.61
CA LEU A 272 4.00 20.14 -4.06
C LEU A 272 3.41 21.00 -2.92
N LEU A 273 2.41 20.49 -2.21
CA LEU A 273 1.75 21.28 -1.16
C LEU A 273 2.69 21.55 0.03
N SER A 274 3.53 20.60 0.41
CA SER A 274 4.47 20.78 1.53
C SER A 274 5.58 21.79 1.20
N SER A 275 5.91 22.01 -0.07
CA SER A 275 6.87 23.04 -0.49
C SER A 275 6.31 24.47 -0.34
N TYR A 276 4.97 24.64 -0.38
CA TYR A 276 4.32 25.94 -0.25
C TYR A 276 3.79 26.24 1.15
N THR A 277 3.37 25.22 1.90
CA THR A 277 2.72 25.43 3.20
C THR A 277 2.95 24.27 4.18
N VAL A 278 3.16 24.62 5.47
CA VAL A 278 3.21 23.65 6.56
C VAL A 278 1.85 22.96 6.76
N ALA A 279 0.75 23.64 6.42
CA ALA A 279 -0.61 23.11 6.52
C ALA A 279 -1.02 22.25 5.29
N TRP A 280 -0.07 21.57 4.63
CA TRP A 280 -0.32 20.79 3.42
C TRP A 280 -1.43 19.74 3.59
N LEU A 281 -1.55 19.16 4.77
CA LEU A 281 -2.55 18.13 5.07
C LEU A 281 -3.99 18.70 5.02
N PHE A 282 -4.18 19.96 5.44
CA PHE A 282 -5.47 20.66 5.31
C PHE A 282 -5.87 20.83 3.85
N TRP A 283 -4.94 21.32 3.02
CA TRP A 283 -5.19 21.51 1.59
C TRP A 283 -5.40 20.18 0.85
N PHE A 284 -4.64 19.16 1.23
CA PHE A 284 -4.86 17.82 0.71
C PHE A 284 -6.24 17.28 1.10
N GLY A 285 -6.69 17.52 2.33
CA GLY A 285 -8.04 17.16 2.79
C GLY A 285 -9.16 17.82 1.98
N LEU A 286 -9.02 19.12 1.65
CA LEU A 286 -9.96 19.83 0.78
C LEU A 286 -9.97 19.25 -0.64
N LEU A 287 -8.81 18.96 -1.19
CA LEU A 287 -8.66 18.34 -2.50
C LEU A 287 -9.27 16.94 -2.51
N PHE A 288 -9.06 16.15 -1.47
CA PHE A 288 -9.68 14.83 -1.30
C PHE A 288 -11.20 14.92 -1.25
N MET A 289 -11.73 15.88 -0.49
CA MET A 289 -13.17 16.14 -0.42
C MET A 289 -13.74 16.50 -1.81
N ALA A 290 -13.06 17.37 -2.54
CA ALA A 290 -13.46 17.73 -3.91
C ALA A 290 -13.47 16.49 -4.82
N PHE A 291 -12.46 15.61 -4.73
CA PHE A 291 -12.45 14.37 -5.51
C PHE A 291 -13.64 13.46 -5.19
N ILE A 292 -13.97 13.26 -3.92
CA ILE A 292 -15.13 12.44 -3.54
C ILE A 292 -16.44 13.01 -4.06
N LEU A 293 -16.61 14.32 -3.99
CA LEU A 293 -17.85 14.99 -4.42
C LEU A 293 -18.03 14.99 -5.94
N PHE A 294 -16.96 15.25 -6.70
CA PHE A 294 -17.04 15.44 -8.14
C PHE A 294 -16.63 14.22 -8.98
N SER A 295 -15.88 13.27 -8.39
CA SER A 295 -15.39 12.08 -9.11
C SER A 295 -15.59 10.78 -8.32
N PRO A 296 -16.82 10.28 -8.21
CA PRO A 296 -17.11 9.05 -7.45
C PRO A 296 -16.43 7.78 -8.00
N TRP A 297 -15.89 7.84 -9.23
CA TRP A 297 -15.15 6.75 -9.87
C TRP A 297 -13.63 6.90 -9.77
N GLY A 298 -13.15 7.94 -9.09
CA GLY A 298 -11.73 8.27 -8.95
C GLY A 298 -11.08 8.75 -10.26
N LEU A 299 -9.75 8.93 -10.22
CA LEU A 299 -8.95 9.38 -11.38
C LEU A 299 -9.08 8.46 -12.59
N MET A 300 -9.15 7.13 -12.36
CA MET A 300 -9.28 6.17 -13.45
C MET A 300 -10.61 6.32 -14.19
N GLY A 301 -11.70 6.58 -13.45
CA GLY A 301 -13.02 6.81 -14.06
C GLY A 301 -13.11 8.12 -14.84
N LEU A 302 -12.41 9.17 -14.39
CA LEU A 302 -12.26 10.41 -15.16
C LEU A 302 -11.50 10.17 -16.47
N GLY A 303 -10.39 9.42 -16.42
CA GLY A 303 -9.62 9.05 -17.61
C GLY A 303 -10.45 8.28 -18.63
N GLU A 304 -11.26 7.32 -18.19
CA GLU A 304 -12.16 6.56 -19.08
C GLU A 304 -13.23 7.44 -19.74
N ARG A 305 -13.79 8.38 -19.01
CA ARG A 305 -14.80 9.33 -19.56
C ARG A 305 -14.19 10.29 -20.55
N LEU A 306 -12.99 10.81 -20.31
CA LEU A 306 -12.29 11.71 -21.23
C LEU A 306 -11.84 11.01 -22.52
N LEU A 307 -11.50 9.71 -22.45
CA LEU A 307 -11.09 8.92 -23.61
C LEU A 307 -12.28 8.29 -24.37
N ALA A 308 -13.47 8.24 -23.77
CA ALA A 308 -14.66 7.67 -24.39
C ALA A 308 -15.07 8.29 -25.76
N PRO A 309 -15.00 9.64 -25.97
CA PRO A 309 -15.32 10.22 -27.26
C PRO A 309 -14.35 9.84 -28.38
N PHE A 310 -13.06 9.66 -28.05
CA PHE A 310 -12.03 9.26 -29.03
C PHE A 310 -12.12 7.79 -29.43
N ARG A 311 -12.80 6.96 -28.63
CA ARG A 311 -12.99 5.53 -28.90
C ARG A 311 -14.15 5.24 -29.84
N LYS A 312 -15.18 6.11 -29.87
CA LYS A 312 -16.33 6.02 -30.82
C LYS A 312 -15.99 6.45 -32.23
N SER A 313 -14.90 7.18 -32.44
CA SER A 313 -14.46 7.62 -33.78
C SER A 313 -13.48 6.65 -34.44
N ALA A 314 -13.13 5.53 -33.78
CA ALA A 314 -12.18 4.52 -34.27
C ALA A 314 -12.84 3.16 -34.59
N GLU A 315 -14.17 3.03 -34.42
CA GLU A 315 -15.04 1.96 -34.92
C GLU A 315 -15.85 2.47 -36.13
#